data_3123a8823695566a1cde9eaf00354a40
#
_entry.id   3123a8823695566a1cde9eaf00354a40
#
_cell.length_a   1.000
_cell.length_b   1.000
_cell.length_c   1.000
_cell.angle_alpha   90.00
_cell.angle_beta   90.00
_cell.angle_gamma   90.00
#
_symmetry.space_group_name_H-M   'P 1'
#
loop_
_entity.id
_entity.type
_entity.pdbx_description
1 polymer ?
#
loop_
_entity_poly.entity_id
_entity_poly.type
_entity_poly.pdbx_seq_one_letter_code
_entity_poly.pdbx_strand_id
1 'polypeptide(L)'
;MLFRNLSDTRILADSLGGNPEADSMFVSCDMDGISLCGLSWNGIEFSSCNTNSVSFNSFRMSRSSFVRSSLMRSLFDGGVLDGCTFSETTLIRTQWNAVRIDRSDFFQCAMQRASMSRCAVRDSRFSDFEGIDASISGCLFLNCRFEVTYGGGMNGFSGAKFTNCIFYGCSFSGYPLRGAYAQSCVFSGCRGEITDDAECHDSAGLGGFCGEARGMPLSNREAALQFISNMESENGK
;
A
#
# COMPACT_ATOMS: atom_id res chain seq x y z
N MET A 1 24.32 19.88 -0.31
CA MET A 1 23.98 20.33 1.03
C MET A 1 23.31 19.15 1.71
N LEU A 2 23.95 18.59 2.72
CA LEU A 2 23.48 17.37 3.37
C LEU A 2 22.59 17.77 4.54
N PHE A 3 21.28 17.54 4.41
CA PHE A 3 20.31 17.90 5.43
C PHE A 3 20.17 16.74 6.42
N ARG A 4 20.51 16.94 7.69
CA ARG A 4 20.24 15.95 8.74
C ARG A 4 18.90 16.18 9.43
N ASN A 5 18.54 17.42 9.70
CA ASN A 5 17.26 17.76 10.32
C ASN A 5 16.78 19.10 9.78
N LEU A 6 15.57 19.11 9.23
CA LEU A 6 14.87 20.31 8.80
C LEU A 6 13.55 20.43 9.53
N SER A 7 13.22 21.63 9.99
CA SER A 7 11.92 21.90 10.58
C SER A 7 11.31 23.18 10.02
N ASP A 8 9.98 23.19 9.96
CA ASP A 8 9.17 24.37 9.63
C ASP A 8 9.60 25.09 8.33
N THR A 9 10.04 24.31 7.35
CA THR A 9 10.67 24.83 6.13
C THR A 9 9.91 24.35 4.89
N ARG A 10 9.75 25.25 3.93
CA ARG A 10 9.32 24.88 2.59
C ARG A 10 10.50 24.30 1.81
N ILE A 11 10.32 23.08 1.30
CA ILE A 11 11.33 22.36 0.55
C ILE A 11 10.98 22.45 -0.93
N LEU A 12 11.93 22.87 -1.75
CA LEU A 12 11.82 22.90 -3.19
C LEU A 12 12.49 21.66 -3.80
N ALA A 13 12.02 21.21 -4.96
CA ALA A 13 12.58 20.06 -5.65
C ALA A 13 14.09 20.19 -5.88
N ASP A 14 14.56 21.36 -6.27
CA ASP A 14 15.97 21.65 -6.48
C ASP A 14 16.81 21.56 -5.19
N SER A 15 16.18 21.78 -4.05
CA SER A 15 16.86 21.66 -2.74
C SER A 15 17.12 20.19 -2.38
N LEU A 16 16.32 19.25 -2.93
CA LEU A 16 16.49 17.82 -2.79
C LEU A 16 17.22 17.20 -3.99
N GLY A 17 17.91 18.00 -4.79
CA GLY A 17 18.66 17.56 -5.99
C GLY A 17 19.77 16.54 -5.73
N GLY A 18 19.91 16.11 -4.50
CA GLY A 18 20.63 14.91 -4.04
C GLY A 18 19.81 14.17 -3.00
N ASN A 19 20.11 12.90 -2.80
CA ASN A 19 19.50 12.15 -1.72
C ASN A 19 19.92 12.78 -0.37
N PRO A 20 18.99 13.01 0.58
CA PRO A 20 19.38 13.40 1.92
C PRO A 20 20.28 12.33 2.55
N GLU A 21 21.06 12.72 3.54
CA GLU A 21 21.81 11.73 4.31
C GLU A 21 20.86 10.69 4.92
N ALA A 22 21.34 9.46 5.04
CA ALA A 22 20.58 8.43 5.75
C ALA A 22 20.23 8.91 7.17
N ASP A 23 19.04 8.51 7.62
CA ASP A 23 18.51 8.83 8.95
C ASP A 23 18.26 10.35 9.15
N SER A 24 17.97 11.08 8.07
CA SER A 24 17.55 12.49 8.13
C SER A 24 16.09 12.62 8.56
N MET A 25 15.78 13.70 9.27
CA MET A 25 14.43 13.97 9.75
C MET A 25 13.91 15.30 9.19
N PHE A 26 12.67 15.28 8.72
CA PHE A 26 11.90 16.44 8.27
C PHE A 26 10.69 16.62 9.19
N VAL A 27 10.61 17.73 9.88
CA VAL A 27 9.52 18.00 10.83
C VAL A 27 8.76 19.25 10.39
N SER A 28 7.42 19.15 10.29
CA SER A 28 6.56 20.26 9.87
C SER A 28 6.99 20.91 8.55
N CYS A 29 7.60 20.15 7.65
CA CYS A 29 8.07 20.67 6.38
C CYS A 29 6.96 20.67 5.32
N ASP A 30 7.01 21.66 4.42
CA ASP A 30 6.11 21.75 3.28
C ASP A 30 6.84 21.36 1.99
N MET A 31 6.36 20.30 1.36
CA MET A 31 6.87 19.73 0.10
C MET A 31 5.75 19.65 -0.96
N ASP A 32 4.67 20.42 -0.80
CA ASP A 32 3.51 20.32 -1.68
C ASP A 32 3.86 20.53 -3.15
N GLY A 33 3.38 19.63 -3.99
CA GLY A 33 3.48 19.73 -5.45
C GLY A 33 4.85 19.49 -6.05
N ILE A 34 5.86 19.03 -5.29
CA ILE A 34 7.18 18.76 -5.86
C ILE A 34 7.23 17.44 -6.63
N SER A 35 8.11 17.38 -7.62
CA SER A 35 8.37 16.16 -8.39
C SER A 35 9.77 15.63 -8.06
N LEU A 36 9.83 14.37 -7.66
CA LEU A 36 11.02 13.69 -7.22
C LEU A 36 11.25 12.44 -8.08
N CYS A 37 12.40 12.35 -8.73
CA CYS A 37 12.71 11.23 -9.62
C CYS A 37 14.04 10.57 -9.24
N GLY A 38 14.09 9.25 -9.29
CA GLY A 38 15.32 8.48 -9.08
C GLY A 38 15.85 8.54 -7.64
N LEU A 39 14.98 8.80 -6.67
CA LEU A 39 15.39 8.90 -5.27
C LEU A 39 15.85 7.56 -4.70
N SER A 40 16.87 7.63 -3.85
CA SER A 40 17.27 6.51 -3.00
C SER A 40 17.37 6.98 -1.55
N TRP A 41 16.30 6.81 -0.80
CA TRP A 41 16.19 7.25 0.60
C TRP A 41 16.31 6.07 1.54
N ASN A 42 17.05 6.30 2.64
CA ASN A 42 17.26 5.27 3.64
C ASN A 42 17.14 5.86 5.04
N GLY A 43 16.17 5.39 5.83
CA GLY A 43 15.94 5.86 7.18
C GLY A 43 15.39 7.30 7.26
N ILE A 44 14.77 7.80 6.19
CA ILE A 44 14.26 9.19 6.20
C ILE A 44 12.93 9.23 6.94
N GLU A 45 12.81 10.16 7.87
CA GLU A 45 11.57 10.39 8.62
C GLU A 45 10.92 11.72 8.22
N PHE A 46 9.62 11.65 7.90
CA PHE A 46 8.74 12.80 7.71
C PHE A 46 7.72 12.83 8.84
N SER A 47 7.80 13.83 9.70
CA SER A 47 6.90 14.01 10.83
C SER A 47 6.09 15.28 10.68
N SER A 48 4.77 15.16 10.68
CA SER A 48 3.83 16.30 10.54
C SER A 48 4.06 17.13 9.27
N CYS A 49 4.56 16.49 8.20
CA CYS A 49 4.89 17.19 6.96
C CYS A 49 3.69 17.26 6.01
N ASN A 50 3.64 18.33 5.24
CA ASN A 50 2.78 18.46 4.07
C ASN A 50 3.54 17.99 2.83
N THR A 51 3.24 16.78 2.37
CA THR A 51 3.80 16.17 1.17
C THR A 51 2.68 15.86 0.16
N ASN A 52 1.69 16.76 0.08
CA ASN A 52 0.56 16.61 -0.84
C ASN A 52 1.01 16.79 -2.30
N SER A 53 0.32 16.15 -3.20
CA SER A 53 0.55 16.27 -4.64
C SER A 53 2.01 16.03 -5.07
N VAL A 54 2.81 15.36 -4.24
CA VAL A 54 4.20 15.01 -4.57
C VAL A 54 4.20 13.85 -5.56
N SER A 55 5.07 13.92 -6.55
CA SER A 55 5.30 12.82 -7.49
C SER A 55 6.61 12.13 -7.19
N PHE A 56 6.54 10.87 -6.76
CA PHE A 56 7.69 9.99 -6.58
C PHE A 56 7.79 9.07 -7.79
N ASN A 57 8.80 9.25 -8.63
CA ASN A 57 9.00 8.47 -9.84
C ASN A 57 10.31 7.68 -9.77
N SER A 58 10.28 6.39 -10.09
CA SER A 58 11.47 5.51 -10.12
C SER A 58 12.28 5.61 -8.82
N PHE A 59 11.62 5.46 -7.69
CA PHE A 59 12.19 5.70 -6.36
C PHE A 59 12.53 4.40 -5.62
N ARG A 60 13.44 4.52 -4.65
CA ARG A 60 13.68 3.50 -3.62
C ARG A 60 13.66 4.17 -2.25
N MET A 61 12.77 3.72 -1.39
CA MET A 61 12.74 4.12 0.02
C MET A 61 12.90 2.89 0.89
N SER A 62 13.86 2.92 1.79
CA SER A 62 14.12 1.84 2.74
C SER A 62 14.08 2.38 4.15
N ARG A 63 13.43 1.67 5.07
CA ARG A 63 13.35 2.03 6.50
C ARG A 63 12.94 3.49 6.76
N SER A 64 12.17 4.06 5.84
CA SER A 64 11.73 5.44 5.91
C SER A 64 10.31 5.52 6.46
N SER A 65 9.95 6.64 7.06
CA SER A 65 8.64 6.79 7.69
C SER A 65 7.95 8.10 7.37
N PHE A 66 6.62 8.03 7.29
CA PHE A 66 5.72 9.17 7.26
C PHE A 66 4.81 9.06 8.48
N VAL A 67 4.97 9.98 9.43
CA VAL A 67 4.22 9.98 10.68
C VAL A 67 3.39 11.26 10.77
N ARG A 68 2.09 11.13 10.98
CA ARG A 68 1.14 12.27 11.05
C ARG A 68 1.31 13.26 9.90
N SER A 69 1.68 12.76 8.74
CA SER A 69 1.98 13.54 7.55
C SER A 69 0.86 13.42 6.51
N SER A 70 0.80 14.36 5.59
CA SER A 70 -0.19 14.34 4.52
C SER A 70 0.46 14.11 3.16
N LEU A 71 -0.02 13.08 2.45
CA LEU A 71 0.39 12.68 1.10
C LEU A 71 -0.81 12.70 0.13
N MET A 72 -1.82 13.54 0.42
CA MET A 72 -3.02 13.61 -0.42
C MET A 72 -2.66 13.85 -1.88
N ARG A 73 -3.31 13.11 -2.79
CA ARG A 73 -3.14 13.22 -4.25
C ARG A 73 -1.70 12.99 -4.74
N SER A 74 -0.84 12.43 -3.91
CA SER A 74 0.53 12.11 -4.33
C SER A 74 0.57 10.88 -5.23
N LEU A 75 1.57 10.85 -6.12
CA LEU A 75 1.82 9.79 -7.06
C LEU A 75 3.07 9.02 -6.65
N PHE A 76 2.95 7.69 -6.61
CA PHE A 76 4.06 6.75 -6.47
C PHE A 76 4.12 5.89 -7.73
N ASP A 77 5.12 6.06 -8.56
CA ASP A 77 5.23 5.38 -9.85
C ASP A 77 6.59 4.67 -10.03
N GLY A 78 6.54 3.36 -10.27
CA GLY A 78 7.72 2.55 -10.61
C GLY A 78 8.78 2.51 -9.51
N GLY A 79 8.39 2.34 -8.25
CA GLY A 79 9.33 2.41 -7.14
C GLY A 79 9.28 1.23 -6.17
N VAL A 80 10.13 1.30 -5.16
CA VAL A 80 10.23 0.30 -4.08
C VAL A 80 10.13 0.98 -2.72
N LEU A 81 9.23 0.46 -1.89
CA LEU A 81 9.18 0.70 -0.45
C LEU A 81 9.63 -0.59 0.26
N ASP A 82 10.62 -0.52 1.12
CA ASP A 82 11.13 -1.67 1.86
C ASP A 82 11.30 -1.34 3.35
N GLY A 83 10.51 -1.99 4.20
CA GLY A 83 10.50 -1.73 5.64
C GLY A 83 10.08 -0.30 5.98
N CYS A 84 9.19 0.30 5.19
CA CYS A 84 8.71 1.65 5.41
C CYS A 84 7.48 1.66 6.33
N THR A 85 7.27 2.78 7.03
CA THR A 85 6.13 2.97 7.93
C THR A 85 5.32 4.20 7.54
N PHE A 86 4.01 4.01 7.43
CA PHE A 86 3.04 5.08 7.31
C PHE A 86 2.14 5.01 8.55
N SER A 87 2.24 6.00 9.44
CA SER A 87 1.49 6.00 10.69
C SER A 87 0.69 7.29 10.83
N GLU A 88 -0.61 7.16 11.08
CA GLU A 88 -1.53 8.31 11.21
C GLU A 88 -1.44 9.26 10.00
N THR A 89 -1.20 8.68 8.82
CA THR A 89 -0.85 9.42 7.60
C THR A 89 -2.03 9.50 6.65
N THR A 90 -2.23 10.67 6.06
CA THR A 90 -3.29 10.89 5.07
C THR A 90 -2.78 10.52 3.67
N LEU A 91 -3.35 9.46 3.10
CA LEU A 91 -3.08 8.93 1.76
C LEU A 91 -4.30 9.05 0.83
N ILE A 92 -5.20 10.00 1.11
CA ILE A 92 -6.45 10.19 0.35
C ILE A 92 -6.13 10.54 -1.11
N ARG A 93 -6.76 9.80 -2.04
CA ARG A 93 -6.58 9.98 -3.49
C ARG A 93 -5.13 9.82 -3.96
N THR A 94 -4.29 9.13 -3.21
CA THR A 94 -2.95 8.75 -3.71
C THR A 94 -3.08 7.77 -4.87
N GLN A 95 -2.09 7.80 -5.75
CA GLN A 95 -1.99 6.90 -6.87
C GLN A 95 -0.70 6.09 -6.75
N TRP A 96 -0.84 4.77 -6.83
CA TRP A 96 0.27 3.82 -6.73
C TRP A 96 0.29 2.99 -8.01
N ASN A 97 1.32 3.14 -8.82
CA ASN A 97 1.43 2.45 -10.09
C ASN A 97 2.74 1.66 -10.17
N ALA A 98 2.66 0.36 -10.40
CA ALA A 98 3.82 -0.53 -10.52
C ALA A 98 4.82 -0.39 -9.34
N VAL A 99 4.31 -0.21 -8.12
CA VAL A 99 5.12 -0.07 -6.90
C VAL A 99 5.27 -1.42 -6.21
N ARG A 100 6.50 -1.74 -5.80
CA ARG A 100 6.78 -2.85 -4.90
C ARG A 100 6.82 -2.35 -3.46
N ILE A 101 6.05 -2.99 -2.59
CA ILE A 101 5.93 -2.66 -1.17
C ILE A 101 6.27 -3.93 -0.38
N ASP A 102 7.42 -3.94 0.25
CA ASP A 102 7.90 -5.08 1.04
C ASP A 102 8.02 -4.70 2.51
N ARG A 103 7.60 -5.58 3.42
CA ARG A 103 7.79 -5.46 4.87
C ARG A 103 7.42 -4.10 5.45
N SER A 104 6.38 -3.49 4.92
CA SER A 104 5.98 -2.12 5.26
C SER A 104 4.68 -2.10 6.05
N ASP A 105 4.55 -1.13 6.94
CA ASP A 105 3.40 -0.97 7.82
C ASP A 105 2.58 0.27 7.47
N PHE A 106 1.26 0.09 7.38
CA PHE A 106 0.27 1.14 7.22
C PHE A 106 -0.65 1.12 8.43
N PHE A 107 -0.42 2.00 9.38
CA PHE A 107 -1.15 2.07 10.64
C PHE A 107 -1.96 3.36 10.73
N GLN A 108 -3.26 3.25 10.98
CA GLN A 108 -4.19 4.38 11.09
C GLN A 108 -4.12 5.34 9.90
N CYS A 109 -4.00 4.77 8.69
CA CYS A 109 -3.91 5.56 7.47
C CYS A 109 -5.27 5.83 6.86
N ALA A 110 -5.50 7.09 6.45
CA ALA A 110 -6.65 7.47 5.64
C ALA A 110 -6.32 7.31 4.16
N MET A 111 -6.90 6.27 3.50
CA MET A 111 -6.61 5.89 2.12
C MET A 111 -7.85 5.99 1.21
N GLN A 112 -8.83 6.81 1.57
CA GLN A 112 -10.08 6.94 0.82
C GLN A 112 -9.81 7.36 -0.63
N ARG A 113 -10.44 6.66 -1.55
CA ARG A 113 -10.31 6.90 -3.00
C ARG A 113 -8.87 6.81 -3.52
N ALA A 114 -8.00 6.13 -2.78
CA ALA A 114 -6.69 5.79 -3.28
C ALA A 114 -6.80 4.79 -4.44
N SER A 115 -5.84 4.83 -5.35
CA SER A 115 -5.76 3.86 -6.43
C SER A 115 -4.44 3.11 -6.40
N MET A 116 -4.50 1.80 -6.59
CA MET A 116 -3.32 0.94 -6.74
C MET A 116 -3.44 0.15 -8.04
N SER A 117 -2.43 0.20 -8.88
CA SER A 117 -2.40 -0.51 -10.14
C SER A 117 -1.09 -1.25 -10.33
N ARG A 118 -1.16 -2.54 -10.63
CA ARG A 118 0.02 -3.38 -10.91
C ARG A 118 1.07 -3.35 -9.79
N CYS A 119 0.62 -3.20 -8.54
CA CYS A 119 1.52 -3.19 -7.38
C CYS A 119 1.75 -4.61 -6.85
N ALA A 120 2.93 -4.83 -6.29
CA ALA A 120 3.25 -6.04 -5.54
C ALA A 120 3.50 -5.69 -4.08
N VAL A 121 2.66 -6.20 -3.19
CA VAL A 121 2.72 -5.95 -1.74
C VAL A 121 3.04 -7.26 -1.04
N ARG A 122 4.13 -7.29 -0.26
CA ARG A 122 4.61 -8.53 0.37
C ARG A 122 4.92 -8.31 1.84
N ASP A 123 4.59 -9.29 2.66
CA ASP A 123 4.95 -9.35 4.07
C ASP A 123 4.62 -8.04 4.83
N SER A 124 3.59 -7.33 4.37
CA SER A 124 3.24 -5.98 4.82
C SER A 124 1.93 -6.02 5.63
N ARG A 125 1.75 -5.00 6.47
CA ARG A 125 0.60 -4.92 7.35
C ARG A 125 -0.20 -3.64 7.10
N PHE A 126 -1.51 -3.81 7.10
CA PHE A 126 -2.49 -2.72 7.07
C PHE A 126 -3.35 -2.86 8.32
N SER A 127 -3.23 -1.93 9.25
CA SER A 127 -3.98 -1.98 10.51
C SER A 127 -4.68 -0.68 10.81
N ASP A 128 -5.95 -0.79 11.21
CA ASP A 128 -6.83 0.33 11.53
C ASP A 128 -6.81 1.42 10.45
N PHE A 129 -7.02 1.04 9.21
CA PHE A 129 -6.95 1.92 8.04
C PHE A 129 -8.35 2.19 7.46
N GLU A 130 -8.46 3.24 6.65
CA GLU A 130 -9.70 3.62 5.99
C GLU A 130 -9.49 3.76 4.47
N GLY A 131 -9.77 2.69 3.74
CA GLY A 131 -9.64 2.61 2.27
C GLY A 131 -10.98 2.70 1.53
N ILE A 132 -11.92 3.51 2.03
CA ILE A 132 -13.25 3.67 1.44
C ILE A 132 -13.16 4.10 -0.02
N ASP A 133 -13.95 3.46 -0.88
CA ASP A 133 -14.00 3.74 -2.31
C ASP A 133 -12.62 3.64 -3.02
N ALA A 134 -11.66 2.94 -2.46
CA ALA A 134 -10.38 2.71 -3.11
C ALA A 134 -10.56 1.84 -4.38
N SER A 135 -9.65 2.00 -5.35
CA SER A 135 -9.63 1.21 -6.58
C SER A 135 -8.32 0.47 -6.71
N ILE A 136 -8.36 -0.86 -6.63
CA ILE A 136 -7.18 -1.70 -6.65
C ILE A 136 -7.26 -2.67 -7.84
N SER A 137 -6.31 -2.61 -8.77
CA SER A 137 -6.36 -3.43 -9.97
C SER A 137 -5.03 -4.08 -10.34
N GLY A 138 -5.08 -5.37 -10.72
CA GLY A 138 -3.90 -6.12 -11.14
C GLY A 138 -2.81 -6.20 -10.07
N CYS A 139 -3.18 -6.15 -8.79
CA CYS A 139 -2.23 -6.15 -7.67
C CYS A 139 -2.06 -7.54 -7.07
N LEU A 140 -0.86 -7.79 -6.55
CA LEU A 140 -0.53 -8.98 -5.78
C LEU A 140 -0.32 -8.59 -4.31
N PHE A 141 -1.01 -9.30 -3.43
CA PHE A 141 -0.79 -9.26 -1.99
C PHE A 141 -0.30 -10.64 -1.52
N LEU A 142 0.94 -10.70 -1.06
CA LEU A 142 1.60 -11.93 -0.62
C LEU A 142 1.92 -11.85 0.88
N ASN A 143 1.40 -12.80 1.66
CA ASN A 143 1.60 -12.89 3.11
C ASN A 143 1.27 -11.60 3.87
N CYS A 144 0.34 -10.79 3.36
CA CYS A 144 -0.04 -9.54 3.98
C CYS A 144 -1.03 -9.76 5.12
N ARG A 145 -1.06 -8.80 6.05
CA ARG A 145 -2.04 -8.77 7.14
C ARG A 145 -2.93 -7.55 7.00
N PHE A 146 -4.23 -7.79 7.08
CA PHE A 146 -5.26 -6.75 7.04
C PHE A 146 -6.08 -6.85 8.32
N GLU A 147 -6.01 -5.83 9.15
CA GLU A 147 -6.61 -5.85 10.47
C GLU A 147 -7.39 -4.55 10.70
N VAL A 148 -8.62 -4.67 11.18
CA VAL A 148 -9.46 -3.54 11.59
C VAL A 148 -9.98 -3.82 12.98
N THR A 149 -9.76 -2.90 13.91
CA THR A 149 -10.28 -3.02 15.26
C THR A 149 -11.76 -2.73 15.26
N TYR A 150 -12.58 -3.71 15.65
CA TYR A 150 -14.03 -3.57 15.71
C TYR A 150 -14.43 -2.42 16.66
N GLY A 151 -15.22 -1.47 16.16
CA GLY A 151 -15.64 -0.29 16.92
C GLY A 151 -14.68 0.89 16.90
N GLY A 152 -13.52 0.77 16.26
CA GLY A 152 -12.52 1.85 16.17
C GLY A 152 -12.83 2.96 15.15
N GLY A 153 -13.96 2.88 14.45
CA GLY A 153 -14.36 3.88 13.45
C GLY A 153 -13.64 3.77 12.11
N MET A 154 -12.65 2.89 11.99
CA MET A 154 -11.98 2.60 10.73
C MET A 154 -12.73 1.48 9.99
N ASN A 155 -12.97 1.66 8.70
CA ASN A 155 -13.87 0.81 7.91
C ASN A 155 -13.13 -0.11 6.92
N GLY A 156 -11.82 -0.24 7.03
CA GLY A 156 -11.04 -1.04 6.10
C GLY A 156 -11.26 -0.58 4.65
N PHE A 157 -11.50 -1.51 3.74
CA PHE A 157 -11.77 -1.27 2.33
C PHE A 157 -13.26 -1.20 1.99
N SER A 158 -14.10 -0.65 2.86
CA SER A 158 -15.54 -0.51 2.58
C SER A 158 -15.78 0.25 1.27
N GLY A 159 -16.64 -0.29 0.39
CA GLY A 159 -16.92 0.28 -0.94
C GLY A 159 -15.76 0.22 -1.93
N ALA A 160 -14.60 -0.31 -1.55
CA ALA A 160 -13.46 -0.43 -2.45
C ALA A 160 -13.70 -1.47 -3.56
N LYS A 161 -13.04 -1.27 -4.70
CA LYS A 161 -13.13 -2.17 -5.86
C LYS A 161 -11.78 -2.83 -6.10
N PHE A 162 -11.79 -4.16 -6.02
CA PHE A 162 -10.64 -4.99 -6.39
C PHE A 162 -10.92 -5.67 -7.73
N THR A 163 -10.02 -5.52 -8.69
CA THR A 163 -10.17 -6.14 -10.01
C THR A 163 -8.88 -6.86 -10.41
N ASN A 164 -8.97 -8.13 -10.80
CA ASN A 164 -7.81 -8.93 -11.21
C ASN A 164 -6.69 -8.95 -10.15
N CYS A 165 -7.04 -9.01 -8.87
CA CYS A 165 -6.08 -9.03 -7.77
C CYS A 165 -5.85 -10.44 -7.25
N ILE A 166 -4.67 -10.68 -6.70
CA ILE A 166 -4.30 -11.94 -6.08
C ILE A 166 -3.92 -11.70 -4.62
N PHE A 167 -4.59 -12.42 -3.72
CA PHE A 167 -4.24 -12.51 -2.31
C PHE A 167 -3.74 -13.92 -2.03
N TYR A 168 -2.47 -14.05 -1.64
CA TYR A 168 -1.86 -15.33 -1.36
C TYR A 168 -1.26 -15.35 0.05
N GLY A 169 -1.68 -16.33 0.87
CA GLY A 169 -1.20 -16.47 2.24
C GLY A 169 -1.57 -15.30 3.18
N CYS A 170 -2.51 -14.47 2.79
CA CYS A 170 -2.89 -13.29 3.57
C CYS A 170 -3.75 -13.66 4.79
N SER A 171 -3.69 -12.82 5.82
CA SER A 171 -4.56 -12.93 6.99
C SER A 171 -5.43 -11.68 7.15
N PHE A 172 -6.68 -11.91 7.58
CA PHE A 172 -7.70 -10.89 7.72
C PHE A 172 -8.31 -10.95 9.13
N SER A 173 -8.51 -9.81 9.78
CA SER A 173 -9.14 -9.71 11.08
C SER A 173 -10.01 -8.45 11.19
N GLY A 174 -11.20 -8.60 11.76
CA GLY A 174 -12.15 -7.49 11.93
C GLY A 174 -12.82 -7.05 10.63
N TYR A 175 -12.99 -7.95 9.67
CA TYR A 175 -13.71 -7.73 8.41
C TYR A 175 -13.17 -6.58 7.55
N PRO A 176 -11.87 -6.53 7.24
CA PRO A 176 -11.26 -5.41 6.54
C PRO A 176 -11.75 -5.21 5.09
N LEU A 177 -12.39 -6.22 4.49
CA LEU A 177 -13.01 -6.11 3.16
C LEU A 177 -14.53 -6.01 3.21
N ARG A 178 -15.11 -5.69 4.35
CA ARG A 178 -16.57 -5.55 4.51
C ARG A 178 -17.11 -4.49 3.57
N GLY A 179 -18.13 -4.86 2.77
CA GLY A 179 -18.70 -4.00 1.74
C GLY A 179 -17.78 -3.69 0.56
N ALA A 180 -16.66 -4.41 0.42
CA ALA A 180 -15.80 -4.30 -0.75
C ALA A 180 -16.37 -5.14 -1.91
N TYR A 181 -16.03 -4.70 -3.13
CA TYR A 181 -16.37 -5.39 -4.37
C TYR A 181 -15.11 -6.03 -4.96
N ALA A 182 -15.16 -7.34 -5.24
CA ALA A 182 -14.03 -8.05 -5.84
C ALA A 182 -14.45 -8.76 -7.13
N GLN A 183 -13.81 -8.42 -8.25
CA GLN A 183 -14.03 -9.01 -9.56
C GLN A 183 -12.77 -9.68 -10.08
N SER A 184 -12.89 -10.92 -10.54
CA SER A 184 -11.76 -11.70 -11.09
C SER A 184 -10.56 -11.75 -10.13
N CYS A 185 -10.83 -11.78 -8.83
CA CYS A 185 -9.81 -11.86 -7.79
C CYS A 185 -9.60 -13.29 -7.32
N VAL A 186 -8.40 -13.55 -6.88
CA VAL A 186 -7.98 -14.85 -6.37
C VAL A 186 -7.55 -14.72 -4.92
N PHE A 187 -8.12 -15.55 -4.04
CA PHE A 187 -7.72 -15.67 -2.66
C PHE A 187 -7.23 -17.11 -2.42
N SER A 188 -5.96 -17.30 -2.14
CA SER A 188 -5.34 -18.60 -1.96
C SER A 188 -4.52 -18.67 -0.68
N GLY A 189 -4.72 -19.75 0.12
CA GLY A 189 -4.04 -19.89 1.40
C GLY A 189 -4.33 -18.77 2.41
N CYS A 190 -5.37 -17.98 2.17
CA CYS A 190 -5.77 -16.90 3.05
C CYS A 190 -6.55 -17.42 4.25
N ARG A 191 -6.55 -16.66 5.36
CA ARG A 191 -7.22 -17.03 6.61
C ARG A 191 -7.83 -15.83 7.32
N GLY A 192 -8.83 -16.10 8.14
CA GLY A 192 -9.44 -15.10 9.02
C GLY A 192 -10.75 -14.52 8.47
N GLU A 193 -11.18 -13.43 9.07
CA GLU A 193 -12.48 -12.81 8.86
C GLU A 193 -12.39 -11.78 7.74
N ILE A 194 -12.76 -12.16 6.52
CA ILE A 194 -12.69 -11.25 5.38
C ILE A 194 -13.93 -10.39 5.32
N THR A 195 -15.10 -10.99 5.15
CA THR A 195 -16.42 -10.37 5.22
C THR A 195 -17.54 -11.34 4.84
N ASP A 196 -18.74 -11.13 5.41
CA ASP A 196 -19.98 -11.78 4.94
C ASP A 196 -20.67 -10.95 3.84
N ASP A 197 -20.28 -9.68 3.68
CA ASP A 197 -20.96 -8.69 2.86
C ASP A 197 -20.18 -8.31 1.59
N ALA A 198 -19.05 -8.97 1.27
CA ALA A 198 -18.30 -8.67 0.05
C ALA A 198 -19.08 -9.16 -1.17
N GLU A 199 -19.43 -8.26 -2.05
CA GLU A 199 -19.92 -8.60 -3.37
C GLU A 199 -18.75 -9.15 -4.20
N CYS A 200 -18.77 -10.45 -4.48
CA CYS A 200 -17.71 -11.12 -5.23
C CYS A 200 -18.27 -11.68 -6.52
N HIS A 201 -17.76 -11.18 -7.62
CA HIS A 201 -18.04 -11.71 -8.94
C HIS A 201 -16.80 -12.43 -9.49
N ASP A 202 -16.97 -13.66 -9.95
CA ASP A 202 -15.93 -14.49 -10.58
C ASP A 202 -14.64 -14.64 -9.76
N SER A 203 -14.72 -14.50 -8.44
CA SER A 203 -13.57 -14.69 -7.57
C SER A 203 -13.45 -16.17 -7.20
N ALA A 204 -12.34 -16.77 -7.59
CA ALA A 204 -12.05 -18.14 -7.19
C ALA A 204 -11.63 -18.17 -5.72
N GLY A 205 -12.22 -19.06 -4.93
CA GLY A 205 -11.84 -19.30 -3.54
C GLY A 205 -12.63 -18.54 -2.49
N LEU A 206 -13.69 -17.83 -2.84
CA LEU A 206 -14.58 -17.14 -1.89
C LEU A 206 -15.66 -18.05 -1.25
N GLY A 207 -15.75 -19.30 -1.66
CA GLY A 207 -16.65 -20.26 -1.05
C GLY A 207 -16.11 -20.78 0.28
N GLY A 208 -16.40 -20.11 1.39
CA GLY A 208 -16.10 -20.60 2.72
C GLY A 208 -14.95 -19.89 3.41
N PHE A 209 -15.13 -18.64 3.70
CA PHE A 209 -14.16 -17.78 4.36
C PHE A 209 -14.02 -17.91 5.86
N CYS A 210 -14.43 -19.00 6.43
CA CYS A 210 -14.00 -19.41 7.76
C CYS A 210 -12.95 -20.52 7.59
N GLY A 211 -11.68 -20.17 7.41
CA GLY A 211 -10.61 -21.13 7.21
C GLY A 211 -10.20 -21.26 5.75
N GLU A 212 -9.13 -21.94 5.47
CA GLU A 212 -8.47 -22.13 4.17
C GLU A 212 -9.36 -22.00 2.93
N ALA A 213 -8.94 -21.23 1.95
CA ALA A 213 -9.57 -21.18 0.62
C ALA A 213 -9.61 -22.59 0.00
N ARG A 214 -10.61 -23.37 0.40
CA ARG A 214 -10.82 -24.72 -0.12
C ARG A 214 -11.49 -24.62 -1.47
N GLY A 215 -10.80 -25.07 -2.51
CA GLY A 215 -11.43 -25.34 -3.78
C GLY A 215 -11.16 -24.35 -4.89
N MET A 216 -10.03 -23.68 -4.86
CA MET A 216 -9.55 -22.97 -6.03
C MET A 216 -9.36 -23.97 -7.17
N PRO A 217 -9.98 -23.79 -8.37
CA PRO A 217 -9.67 -24.59 -9.53
C PRO A 217 -8.16 -24.60 -9.78
N LEU A 218 -7.59 -25.77 -10.09
CA LEU A 218 -6.14 -25.91 -10.35
C LEU A 218 -5.62 -24.87 -11.35
N SER A 219 -6.41 -24.56 -12.38
CA SER A 219 -6.09 -23.55 -13.38
C SER A 219 -5.89 -22.14 -12.79
N ASN A 220 -6.68 -21.77 -11.81
CA ASN A 220 -6.55 -20.45 -11.19
C ASN A 220 -5.36 -20.38 -10.22
N ARG A 221 -5.04 -21.49 -9.56
CA ARG A 221 -3.86 -21.60 -8.71
C ARG A 221 -2.58 -21.53 -9.53
N GLU A 222 -2.52 -22.24 -10.64
CA GLU A 222 -1.39 -22.19 -11.56
C GLU A 222 -1.22 -20.81 -12.17
N ALA A 223 -2.32 -20.17 -12.59
CA ALA A 223 -2.30 -18.81 -13.11
C ALA A 223 -1.83 -17.81 -12.05
N ALA A 224 -2.22 -17.96 -10.78
CA ALA A 224 -1.75 -17.14 -9.68
C ALA A 224 -0.25 -17.34 -9.42
N LEU A 225 0.22 -18.58 -9.41
CA LEU A 225 1.64 -18.90 -9.23
C LEU A 225 2.48 -18.40 -10.41
N GLN A 226 1.97 -18.52 -11.64
CA GLN A 226 2.62 -17.99 -12.83
C GLN A 226 2.71 -16.47 -12.81
N PHE A 227 1.63 -15.79 -12.37
CA PHE A 227 1.61 -14.34 -12.22
C PHE A 227 2.63 -13.88 -11.15
N ILE A 228 2.71 -14.58 -10.01
CA ILE A 228 3.71 -14.31 -8.96
C ILE A 228 5.12 -14.47 -9.53
N SER A 229 5.39 -15.57 -10.23
CA SER A 229 6.69 -15.84 -10.85
C SER A 229 7.08 -14.79 -11.88
N ASN A 230 6.13 -14.35 -12.71
CA ASN A 230 6.36 -13.31 -13.71
C ASN A 230 6.68 -11.95 -13.04
N MET A 231 5.93 -11.57 -12.01
CA MET A 231 6.20 -10.34 -11.26
C MET A 231 7.54 -10.38 -10.53
N GLU A 232 7.96 -11.55 -10.05
CA GLU A 232 9.28 -11.71 -9.42
C GLU A 232 10.41 -11.57 -10.42
N SER A 233 10.24 -12.06 -11.64
CA SER A 233 11.23 -11.94 -12.71
C SER A 233 11.36 -10.51 -13.27
N GLU A 234 10.28 -9.75 -13.30
CA GLU A 234 10.26 -8.35 -13.75
C GLU A 234 10.87 -7.39 -12.72
N ASN A 235 10.70 -7.69 -11.42
CA ASN A 235 11.22 -6.86 -10.34
C ASN A 235 12.63 -7.25 -9.89
N GLY A 236 13.21 -8.30 -10.45
CA GLY A 236 14.59 -8.77 -10.21
C GLY A 236 15.64 -8.16 -11.14
N LYS A 237 15.22 -7.32 -12.08
CA LYS A 237 16.06 -6.52 -12.96
C LYS A 237 16.02 -5.06 -12.53
#